data_4b32dbe89c7a93e1f4a8740cf4734b71
#
_entry.id   4b32dbe89c7a93e1f4a8740cf4734b71
#
_cell.length_a   1.000
_cell.length_b   1.000
_cell.length_c   1.000
_cell.angle_alpha   90.00
_cell.angle_beta   90.00
_cell.angle_gamma   90.00
#
_symmetry.space_group_name_H-M   'P 1'
#
loop_
_entity.id
_entity.type
_entity.pdbx_description
1 polymer ?
#
loop_
_entity_poly.entity_id
_entity_poly.type
_entity_poly.pdbx_seq_one_letter_code
_entity_poly.pdbx_strand_id
1 'polypeptide(L)'
;MSDRATYLRAASQLQRNPGQWAAYESRGHCVVLAGPGSGKTKTLTTKMARMLAEDVREPRGVACITYNNECARELEDRLAALGVEPGGRVFIGTVHSFSLTQVILPYAKVVGLGLPEGFGVATRAERQAALAEAVARTVDGPANPQDWDFRLGNHRRSILNRDSAEWRETDPELSALAEAYEAELRRRRLIDLDDMPLLAVRALRDNPWLRQALLAKYPILVVDEYQDLGVALHRMVMGLCFRAGMRLFAVGDVDQSIYGFTGARPELLRRLSDREDVETVRLRLNYRSGSRIVTAAGVALGEERDYEAADAAAQGTVFIHPLGGAYEQQATRLVRDLLPDALARHPRLHYRDVAVVYPAAWIGDAVAGAAQAAGIPIVRTDGNALYPRSSRLMQWLELCGQWCCGGWRTGSPRFVRIVKEGRRLFAEALHNDERLVDFHRRLIAVLWDRRDAGLRLHRWLEALQAEVIERFAPECVALRDEMETLATFGARVAPAGDRADMALGELAGDGRHLDRLTLSTLHSAKGREFGVVFMFGMDVGRLPRNGAGRQQLAEARRLFYVGFTRAKAEVHLVHTTRRASPFVDEIEHHLAEEL
;
A
#
# COMPACT_ATOMS: atom_id res chain seq x y z
N MET A 1 -19.39 -15.44 -19.15
CA MET A 1 -18.28 -16.17 -19.82
C MET A 1 -17.07 -15.26 -19.74
N SER A 2 -16.03 -15.64 -18.97
CA SER A 2 -14.74 -14.92 -19.00
C SER A 2 -14.31 -14.87 -20.46
N ASP A 3 -13.89 -13.70 -20.93
CA ASP A 3 -13.38 -13.59 -22.29
C ASP A 3 -12.03 -14.30 -22.37
N ARG A 4 -12.11 -15.63 -22.58
CA ARG A 4 -10.95 -16.53 -22.64
C ARG A 4 -9.90 -16.02 -23.63
N ALA A 5 -10.33 -15.33 -24.68
CA ALA A 5 -9.45 -14.73 -25.67
C ALA A 5 -8.58 -13.61 -25.07
N THR A 6 -9.09 -12.84 -24.10
CA THR A 6 -8.39 -11.70 -23.54
C THR A 6 -7.22 -12.13 -22.66
N TYR A 7 -7.42 -13.08 -21.72
CA TYR A 7 -6.30 -13.52 -20.90
C TYR A 7 -5.29 -14.38 -21.67
N LEU A 8 -5.72 -15.14 -22.70
CA LEU A 8 -4.79 -15.90 -23.55
C LEU A 8 -3.90 -14.97 -24.38
N ARG A 9 -4.42 -13.82 -24.85
CA ARG A 9 -3.61 -12.79 -25.51
C ARG A 9 -2.59 -12.18 -24.53
N ALA A 10 -2.98 -11.93 -23.29
CA ALA A 10 -2.04 -11.48 -22.24
C ALA A 10 -0.99 -12.56 -21.92
N ALA A 11 -1.38 -13.83 -21.86
CA ALA A 11 -0.48 -14.96 -21.64
C ALA A 11 0.55 -15.11 -22.75
N SER A 12 0.16 -14.93 -24.03
CA SER A 12 1.10 -15.00 -25.15
C SER A 12 2.23 -13.97 -25.06
N GLN A 13 1.98 -12.81 -24.41
CA GLN A 13 3.01 -11.82 -24.17
C GLN A 13 4.05 -12.25 -23.11
N LEU A 14 3.66 -13.15 -22.18
CA LEU A 14 4.58 -13.67 -21.17
C LEU A 14 5.60 -14.66 -21.76
N GLN A 15 5.28 -15.30 -22.89
CA GLN A 15 6.19 -16.24 -23.58
C GLN A 15 7.52 -15.61 -23.99
N ARG A 16 7.56 -14.30 -24.16
CA ARG A 16 8.79 -13.56 -24.48
C ARG A 16 9.79 -13.51 -23.32
N ASN A 17 9.37 -13.84 -22.11
CA ASN A 17 10.21 -13.88 -20.91
C ASN A 17 10.12 -15.29 -20.29
N PRO A 18 11.21 -16.08 -20.36
CA PRO A 18 11.20 -17.45 -19.84
C PRO A 18 10.78 -17.56 -18.37
N GLY A 19 11.20 -16.61 -17.52
CA GLY A 19 10.81 -16.58 -16.11
C GLY A 19 9.32 -16.32 -15.93
N GLN A 20 8.76 -15.30 -16.62
CA GLN A 20 7.32 -15.02 -16.56
C GLN A 20 6.50 -16.21 -17.08
N TRP A 21 6.98 -16.86 -18.16
CA TRP A 21 6.33 -18.02 -18.73
C TRP A 21 6.38 -19.23 -17.79
N ALA A 22 7.54 -19.51 -17.17
CA ALA A 22 7.66 -20.57 -16.17
C ALA A 22 6.71 -20.36 -15.00
N ALA A 23 6.65 -19.14 -14.44
CA ALA A 23 5.69 -18.81 -13.39
C ALA A 23 4.24 -19.01 -13.83
N TYR A 24 3.90 -18.60 -15.06
CA TYR A 24 2.58 -18.82 -15.64
C TYR A 24 2.25 -20.31 -15.80
N GLU A 25 3.21 -21.15 -16.22
CA GLU A 25 3.01 -22.58 -16.43
C GLU A 25 3.04 -23.41 -15.14
N SER A 26 3.59 -22.91 -14.04
CA SER A 26 3.69 -23.65 -12.78
C SER A 26 2.36 -24.29 -12.35
N ARG A 27 2.40 -25.52 -11.83
CA ARG A 27 1.21 -26.29 -11.44
C ARG A 27 1.15 -26.62 -9.94
N GLY A 28 2.30 -26.61 -9.27
CA GLY A 28 2.46 -26.86 -7.83
C GLY A 28 2.44 -25.59 -6.98
N HIS A 29 3.03 -25.67 -5.80
CA HIS A 29 3.41 -24.50 -5.04
C HIS A 29 4.49 -23.74 -5.79
N CYS A 30 4.33 -22.44 -5.97
CA CYS A 30 5.29 -21.62 -6.70
C CYS A 30 5.57 -20.31 -5.97
N VAL A 31 6.85 -19.95 -5.88
CA VAL A 31 7.33 -18.65 -5.40
C VAL A 31 8.04 -17.94 -6.53
N VAL A 32 7.63 -16.72 -6.82
CA VAL A 32 8.23 -15.85 -7.83
C VAL A 32 9.04 -14.77 -7.13
N LEU A 33 10.37 -14.88 -7.21
CA LEU A 33 11.30 -13.85 -6.77
C LEU A 33 11.52 -12.86 -7.91
N ALA A 34 11.17 -11.61 -7.71
CA ALA A 34 11.00 -10.69 -8.81
C ALA A 34 11.47 -9.28 -8.46
N GLY A 35 12.51 -8.79 -9.11
CA GLY A 35 13.04 -7.45 -8.92
C GLY A 35 12.10 -6.32 -9.35
N PRO A 36 12.53 -5.06 -9.14
CA PRO A 36 11.77 -3.89 -9.58
C PRO A 36 11.54 -3.92 -11.09
N GLY A 37 10.35 -3.53 -11.54
CA GLY A 37 10.06 -3.44 -12.98
C GLY A 37 10.01 -4.76 -13.75
N SER A 38 10.10 -5.93 -13.07
CA SER A 38 10.14 -7.25 -13.73
C SER A 38 8.78 -7.77 -14.21
N GLY A 39 7.70 -7.00 -14.03
CA GLY A 39 6.36 -7.40 -14.44
C GLY A 39 5.65 -8.33 -13.46
N LYS A 40 5.99 -8.28 -12.16
CA LYS A 40 5.33 -9.02 -11.06
C LYS A 40 3.82 -9.05 -11.20
N THR A 41 3.19 -7.88 -11.18
CA THR A 41 1.73 -7.74 -11.20
C THR A 41 1.11 -8.29 -12.47
N LYS A 42 1.75 -8.10 -13.64
CA LYS A 42 1.29 -8.66 -14.92
C LYS A 42 1.31 -10.17 -14.89
N THR A 43 2.41 -10.77 -14.42
CA THR A 43 2.55 -12.22 -14.31
C THR A 43 1.51 -12.80 -13.35
N LEU A 44 1.36 -12.19 -12.17
CA LEU A 44 0.40 -12.60 -11.14
C LEU A 44 -1.05 -12.54 -11.64
N THR A 45 -1.48 -11.42 -12.22
CA THR A 45 -2.87 -11.26 -12.68
C THR A 45 -3.19 -12.18 -13.86
N THR A 46 -2.26 -12.36 -14.80
CA THR A 46 -2.45 -13.30 -15.91
C THR A 46 -2.52 -14.75 -15.41
N LYS A 47 -1.69 -15.11 -14.44
CA LYS A 47 -1.75 -16.41 -13.77
C LYS A 47 -3.05 -16.63 -13.02
N MET A 48 -3.54 -15.62 -12.28
CA MET A 48 -4.82 -15.71 -11.57
C MET A 48 -6.00 -15.90 -12.54
N ALA A 49 -6.00 -15.18 -13.67
CA ALA A 49 -7.03 -15.35 -14.71
C ALA A 49 -7.06 -16.79 -15.23
N ARG A 50 -5.88 -17.39 -15.49
CA ARG A 50 -5.79 -18.81 -15.87
C ARG A 50 -6.30 -19.74 -14.77
N MET A 51 -5.90 -19.52 -13.51
CA MET A 51 -6.33 -20.35 -12.38
C MET A 51 -7.86 -20.41 -12.27
N LEU A 52 -8.51 -19.26 -12.44
CA LEU A 52 -9.97 -19.15 -12.39
C LEU A 52 -10.65 -19.79 -13.59
N ALA A 53 -10.02 -19.75 -14.76
CA ALA A 53 -10.58 -20.29 -16.00
C ALA A 53 -10.35 -21.81 -16.17
N GLU A 54 -9.20 -22.32 -15.71
CA GLU A 54 -8.74 -23.67 -16.01
C GLU A 54 -8.57 -24.57 -14.78
N ASP A 55 -8.09 -24.02 -13.64
CA ASP A 55 -7.66 -24.82 -12.50
C ASP A 55 -8.75 -24.97 -11.43
N VAL A 56 -9.70 -24.04 -11.35
CA VAL A 56 -10.71 -23.98 -10.29
C VAL A 56 -12.11 -24.04 -10.85
N ARG A 57 -12.83 -25.15 -10.56
CA ARG A 57 -14.23 -25.32 -10.98
C ARG A 57 -15.19 -24.55 -10.07
N GLU A 58 -16.26 -24.05 -10.63
CA GLU A 58 -17.38 -23.44 -9.88
C GLU A 58 -17.99 -24.44 -8.88
N PRO A 59 -18.43 -23.98 -7.69
CA PRO A 59 -18.46 -22.59 -7.19
C PRO A 59 -17.16 -22.16 -6.48
N ARG A 60 -16.10 -22.94 -6.53
CA ARG A 60 -14.82 -22.67 -5.87
C ARG A 60 -14.10 -21.48 -6.50
N GLY A 61 -13.20 -20.85 -5.74
CA GLY A 61 -12.53 -19.62 -6.14
C GLY A 61 -11.04 -19.54 -5.82
N VAL A 62 -10.49 -18.36 -5.96
CA VAL A 62 -9.09 -18.03 -5.64
C VAL A 62 -9.08 -16.92 -4.60
N ALA A 63 -8.28 -17.07 -3.54
CA ALA A 63 -8.02 -16.00 -2.59
C ALA A 63 -6.66 -15.35 -2.92
N CYS A 64 -6.64 -14.02 -3.03
CA CYS A 64 -5.43 -13.23 -3.20
C CYS A 64 -5.25 -12.28 -2.02
N ILE A 65 -4.11 -12.40 -1.33
CA ILE A 65 -3.73 -11.54 -0.21
C ILE A 65 -2.60 -10.63 -0.68
N THR A 66 -2.74 -9.34 -0.40
CA THR A 66 -1.72 -8.32 -0.71
C THR A 66 -1.46 -7.41 0.50
N TYR A 67 -0.44 -6.56 0.38
CA TYR A 67 0.01 -5.72 1.49
C TYR A 67 -1.00 -4.64 1.88
N ASN A 68 -1.55 -3.90 0.91
CA ASN A 68 -2.45 -2.78 1.16
C ASN A 68 -3.66 -2.74 0.21
N ASN A 69 -4.60 -1.85 0.51
CA ASN A 69 -5.83 -1.69 -0.28
C ASN A 69 -5.58 -1.08 -1.68
N GLU A 70 -4.50 -0.33 -1.89
CA GLU A 70 -4.14 0.24 -3.19
C GLU A 70 -3.71 -0.88 -4.15
N CYS A 71 -2.83 -1.78 -3.67
CA CYS A 71 -2.43 -2.97 -4.42
C CYS A 71 -3.64 -3.88 -4.72
N ALA A 72 -4.54 -4.07 -3.76
CA ALA A 72 -5.74 -4.87 -3.97
C ALA A 72 -6.61 -4.32 -5.13
N ARG A 73 -6.84 -3.01 -5.16
CA ARG A 73 -7.60 -2.36 -6.25
C ARG A 73 -6.91 -2.48 -7.61
N GLU A 74 -5.59 -2.27 -7.64
CA GLU A 74 -4.82 -2.44 -8.88
C GLU A 74 -4.95 -3.86 -9.43
N LEU A 75 -4.87 -4.87 -8.57
CA LEU A 75 -5.06 -6.27 -8.96
C LEU A 75 -6.47 -6.54 -9.49
N GLU A 76 -7.49 -6.00 -8.84
CA GLU A 76 -8.89 -6.12 -9.29
C GLU A 76 -9.12 -5.46 -10.66
N ASP A 77 -8.60 -4.22 -10.85
CA ASP A 77 -8.74 -3.50 -12.12
C ASP A 77 -8.02 -4.24 -13.26
N ARG A 78 -6.84 -4.79 -12.99
CA ARG A 78 -6.09 -5.59 -13.97
C ARG A 78 -6.79 -6.91 -14.30
N LEU A 79 -7.37 -7.60 -13.32
CA LEU A 79 -8.16 -8.81 -13.56
C LEU A 79 -9.43 -8.51 -14.36
N ALA A 80 -10.14 -7.42 -14.04
CA ALA A 80 -11.30 -6.99 -14.79
C ALA A 80 -10.94 -6.69 -16.27
N ALA A 81 -9.76 -6.07 -16.50
CA ALA A 81 -9.24 -5.84 -17.86
C ALA A 81 -8.92 -7.15 -18.61
N LEU A 82 -8.68 -8.25 -17.90
CA LEU A 82 -8.51 -9.59 -18.47
C LEU A 82 -9.82 -10.36 -18.64
N GLY A 83 -10.98 -9.70 -18.42
CA GLY A 83 -12.30 -10.32 -18.52
C GLY A 83 -12.70 -11.14 -17.29
N VAL A 84 -11.97 -11.00 -16.18
CA VAL A 84 -12.30 -11.66 -14.91
C VAL A 84 -12.95 -10.66 -13.97
N GLU A 85 -14.27 -10.70 -13.84
CA GLU A 85 -14.99 -9.88 -12.87
C GLU A 85 -14.69 -10.38 -11.45
N PRO A 86 -14.24 -9.50 -10.52
CA PRO A 86 -14.15 -9.83 -9.11
C PRO A 86 -15.56 -10.06 -8.57
N GLY A 87 -15.95 -11.32 -8.49
CA GLY A 87 -17.25 -11.78 -7.99
C GLY A 87 -17.06 -12.69 -6.78
N GLY A 88 -18.12 -13.39 -6.36
CA GLY A 88 -18.08 -14.32 -5.21
C GLY A 88 -17.01 -15.42 -5.26
N ARG A 89 -16.38 -15.65 -6.41
CA ARG A 89 -15.29 -16.62 -6.61
C ARG A 89 -13.88 -16.05 -6.39
N VAL A 90 -13.72 -14.74 -6.32
CA VAL A 90 -12.39 -14.12 -6.15
C VAL A 90 -12.41 -13.26 -4.91
N PHE A 91 -11.55 -13.62 -3.95
CA PHE A 91 -11.21 -12.73 -2.85
C PHE A 91 -9.91 -12.00 -3.20
N ILE A 92 -9.91 -10.69 -3.15
CA ILE A 92 -8.69 -9.86 -3.21
C ILE A 92 -8.74 -8.88 -2.05
N GLY A 93 -7.70 -8.87 -1.22
CA GLY A 93 -7.66 -7.98 -0.08
C GLY A 93 -6.39 -8.10 0.75
N THR A 94 -6.34 -7.34 1.84
CA THR A 94 -5.22 -7.39 2.78
C THR A 94 -5.33 -8.62 3.70
N VAL A 95 -4.23 -8.93 4.40
CA VAL A 95 -4.24 -9.98 5.43
C VAL A 95 -5.30 -9.72 6.51
N HIS A 96 -5.52 -8.44 6.87
CA HIS A 96 -6.53 -8.04 7.84
C HIS A 96 -7.94 -8.30 7.32
N SER A 97 -8.23 -7.90 6.08
CA SER A 97 -9.54 -8.14 5.48
C SER A 97 -9.83 -9.64 5.28
N PHE A 98 -8.82 -10.44 4.89
CA PHE A 98 -8.95 -11.89 4.81
C PHE A 98 -9.25 -12.49 6.18
N SER A 99 -8.47 -12.11 7.20
CA SER A 99 -8.67 -12.60 8.58
C SER A 99 -10.06 -12.25 9.10
N LEU A 100 -10.50 -11.01 8.92
CA LEU A 100 -11.79 -10.54 9.38
C LEU A 100 -12.94 -11.21 8.63
N THR A 101 -12.96 -11.13 7.30
CA THR A 101 -14.14 -11.48 6.50
C THR A 101 -14.23 -12.96 6.13
N GLN A 102 -13.08 -13.68 6.06
CA GLN A 102 -13.08 -15.09 5.68
C GLN A 102 -12.93 -16.03 6.89
N VAL A 103 -12.44 -15.53 8.04
CA VAL A 103 -12.20 -16.36 9.22
C VAL A 103 -13.02 -15.88 10.42
N ILE A 104 -12.85 -14.63 10.86
CA ILE A 104 -13.42 -14.17 12.14
C ILE A 104 -14.93 -14.01 12.03
N LEU A 105 -15.44 -13.15 11.16
CA LEU A 105 -16.87 -12.87 11.06
C LEU A 105 -17.72 -14.14 10.83
N PRO A 106 -17.32 -15.07 9.92
CA PRO A 106 -18.13 -16.27 9.68
C PRO A 106 -18.04 -17.32 10.80
N TYR A 107 -16.92 -17.38 11.54
CA TYR A 107 -16.63 -18.56 12.37
C TYR A 107 -16.30 -18.26 13.84
N ALA A 108 -16.15 -17.00 14.27
CA ALA A 108 -15.69 -16.65 15.63
C ALA A 108 -16.47 -17.34 16.74
N LYS A 109 -17.80 -17.43 16.61
CA LYS A 109 -18.68 -18.08 17.58
C LYS A 109 -18.47 -19.59 17.58
N VAL A 110 -18.37 -20.22 16.42
CA VAL A 110 -18.25 -21.69 16.29
C VAL A 110 -16.89 -22.20 16.75
N VAL A 111 -15.81 -21.42 16.49
CA VAL A 111 -14.43 -21.79 16.88
C VAL A 111 -14.05 -21.31 18.28
N GLY A 112 -14.95 -20.63 18.98
CA GLY A 112 -14.72 -20.23 20.36
C GLY A 112 -13.61 -19.20 20.56
N LEU A 113 -13.55 -18.15 19.70
CA LEU A 113 -12.53 -17.10 19.81
C LEU A 113 -12.69 -16.19 21.04
N GLY A 114 -13.73 -16.37 21.85
CA GLY A 114 -13.97 -15.54 23.03
C GLY A 114 -14.33 -14.08 22.71
N LEU A 115 -14.79 -13.80 21.49
CA LEU A 115 -15.21 -12.47 21.11
C LEU A 115 -16.63 -12.18 21.58
N PRO A 116 -16.90 -10.96 22.08
CA PRO A 116 -18.25 -10.54 22.45
C PRO A 116 -19.18 -10.55 21.23
N GLU A 117 -20.47 -10.84 21.44
CA GLU A 117 -21.46 -10.68 20.37
C GLU A 117 -21.55 -9.23 19.91
N GLY A 118 -21.59 -9.02 18.59
CA GLY A 118 -21.63 -7.67 18.00
C GLY A 118 -20.36 -6.86 18.21
N PHE A 119 -19.20 -7.52 18.30
CA PHE A 119 -17.92 -6.80 18.40
C PHE A 119 -17.70 -5.89 17.18
N GLY A 120 -17.03 -4.76 17.43
CA GLY A 120 -16.60 -3.81 16.37
C GLY A 120 -15.09 -3.82 16.17
N VAL A 121 -14.65 -3.12 15.13
CA VAL A 121 -13.23 -2.80 14.93
C VAL A 121 -12.95 -1.46 15.61
N ALA A 122 -11.92 -1.43 16.47
CA ALA A 122 -11.56 -0.24 17.21
C ALA A 122 -11.03 0.86 16.29
N THR A 123 -11.57 2.05 16.43
CA THR A 123 -11.03 3.26 15.79
C THR A 123 -9.72 3.66 16.45
N ARG A 124 -8.99 4.59 15.82
CA ARG A 124 -7.74 5.11 16.38
C ARG A 124 -7.93 5.69 17.78
N ALA A 125 -8.99 6.47 18.00
CA ALA A 125 -9.30 7.07 19.30
C ALA A 125 -9.61 6.00 20.36
N GLU A 126 -10.40 4.97 20.00
CA GLU A 126 -10.73 3.86 20.91
C GLU A 126 -9.50 3.02 21.27
N ARG A 127 -8.58 2.79 20.33
CA ARG A 127 -7.29 2.12 20.59
C ARG A 127 -6.42 2.92 21.57
N GLN A 128 -6.31 4.25 21.33
CA GLN A 128 -5.54 5.11 22.23
C GLN A 128 -6.12 5.15 23.65
N ALA A 129 -7.44 5.21 23.77
CA ALA A 129 -8.10 5.16 25.06
C ALA A 129 -7.90 3.80 25.77
N ALA A 130 -7.99 2.67 25.04
CA ALA A 130 -7.72 1.36 25.61
C ALA A 130 -6.26 1.20 26.04
N LEU A 131 -5.32 1.74 25.24
CA LEU A 131 -3.89 1.73 25.59
C LEU A 131 -3.61 2.57 26.85
N ALA A 132 -4.21 3.76 26.96
CA ALA A 132 -4.04 4.59 28.15
C ALA A 132 -4.51 3.89 29.44
N GLU A 133 -5.66 3.20 29.39
CA GLU A 133 -6.16 2.41 30.50
C GLU A 133 -5.25 1.21 30.83
N ALA A 134 -4.72 0.54 29.81
CA ALA A 134 -3.81 -0.59 30.00
C ALA A 134 -2.50 -0.13 30.65
N VAL A 135 -1.88 0.95 30.14
CA VAL A 135 -0.65 1.55 30.70
C VAL A 135 -0.86 1.97 32.14
N ALA A 136 -1.96 2.63 32.47
CA ALA A 136 -2.29 3.06 33.83
C ALA A 136 -2.41 1.89 34.83
N ARG A 137 -2.71 0.68 34.33
CA ARG A 137 -2.85 -0.52 35.17
C ARG A 137 -1.56 -1.36 35.29
N THR A 138 -0.68 -1.30 34.32
CA THR A 138 0.45 -2.26 34.22
C THR A 138 1.82 -1.62 34.29
N VAL A 139 1.92 -0.30 34.07
CA VAL A 139 3.19 0.42 34.07
C VAL A 139 3.31 1.25 35.33
N ASP A 140 4.37 1.06 36.09
CA ASP A 140 4.62 1.82 37.31
C ASP A 140 5.08 3.25 37.00
N GLY A 141 4.49 4.23 37.68
CA GLY A 141 4.84 5.65 37.58
C GLY A 141 4.17 6.39 36.40
N PRO A 142 4.50 7.68 36.22
CA PRO A 142 3.95 8.48 35.14
C PRO A 142 4.51 8.04 33.79
N ALA A 143 3.67 7.44 32.95
CA ALA A 143 4.03 6.95 31.62
C ALA A 143 3.15 7.61 30.54
N ASN A 144 3.77 8.02 29.43
CA ASN A 144 3.03 8.48 28.27
C ASN A 144 2.61 7.26 27.42
N PRO A 145 1.32 6.97 27.23
CA PRO A 145 0.87 5.80 26.47
C PRO A 145 1.40 5.76 25.02
N GLN A 146 1.68 6.91 24.40
CA GLN A 146 2.20 6.97 23.04
C GLN A 146 3.59 6.37 22.89
N ASP A 147 4.40 6.36 23.94
CA ASP A 147 5.75 5.78 23.94
C ASP A 147 5.71 4.24 23.89
N TRP A 148 4.58 3.67 24.30
CA TRP A 148 4.33 2.22 24.33
C TRP A 148 3.68 1.67 23.08
N ASP A 149 2.93 2.47 22.32
CA ASP A 149 2.12 2.00 21.18
C ASP A 149 2.94 1.22 20.15
N PHE A 150 4.08 1.76 19.76
CA PHE A 150 4.96 1.12 18.78
C PHE A 150 5.58 -0.18 19.31
N ARG A 151 6.09 -0.17 20.55
CA ARG A 151 6.73 -1.34 21.19
C ARG A 151 5.70 -2.46 21.39
N LEU A 152 4.52 -2.10 21.89
CA LEU A 152 3.39 -3.03 22.11
C LEU A 152 2.96 -3.70 20.80
N GLY A 153 2.73 -2.91 19.74
CA GLY A 153 2.36 -3.42 18.44
C GLY A 153 3.40 -4.39 17.88
N ASN A 154 4.69 -4.05 17.95
CA ASN A 154 5.77 -4.94 17.50
C ASN A 154 5.84 -6.24 18.30
N HIS A 155 5.71 -6.20 19.62
CA HIS A 155 5.71 -7.36 20.47
C HIS A 155 4.54 -8.31 20.13
N ARG A 156 3.33 -7.75 19.98
CA ARG A 156 2.11 -8.50 19.61
C ARG A 156 2.22 -9.19 18.26
N ARG A 157 2.80 -8.53 17.26
CA ARG A 157 2.98 -9.07 15.89
C ARG A 157 4.11 -10.09 15.79
N SER A 158 5.12 -9.98 16.65
CA SER A 158 6.30 -10.85 16.61
C SER A 158 6.06 -12.21 17.25
N ILE A 159 5.36 -12.25 18.39
CA ILE A 159 5.11 -13.47 19.17
C ILE A 159 3.61 -13.76 19.19
N LEU A 160 3.17 -14.69 18.33
CA LEU A 160 1.75 -15.00 18.17
C LEU A 160 1.19 -15.95 19.24
N ASN A 161 2.05 -16.80 19.83
CA ASN A 161 1.63 -17.76 20.84
C ASN A 161 1.76 -17.15 22.24
N ARG A 162 0.64 -16.69 22.81
CA ARG A 162 0.57 -16.10 24.15
C ARG A 162 0.90 -17.09 25.28
N ASP A 163 0.80 -18.40 25.03
CA ASP A 163 1.08 -19.45 26.02
C ASP A 163 2.55 -19.89 26.01
N SER A 164 3.36 -19.38 25.07
CA SER A 164 4.77 -19.77 24.95
C SER A 164 5.65 -19.16 26.05
N ALA A 165 6.76 -19.83 26.36
CA ALA A 165 7.81 -19.26 27.20
C ALA A 165 8.38 -17.98 26.56
N GLU A 166 8.57 -17.97 25.23
CA GLU A 166 9.03 -16.80 24.48
C GLU A 166 8.15 -15.56 24.76
N TRP A 167 6.83 -15.70 24.82
CA TRP A 167 5.92 -14.60 25.16
C TRP A 167 6.18 -14.03 26.55
N ARG A 168 6.36 -14.91 27.54
CA ARG A 168 6.50 -14.53 28.95
C ARG A 168 7.89 -13.97 29.28
N GLU A 169 8.93 -14.42 28.58
CA GLU A 169 10.33 -14.19 28.94
C GLU A 169 11.02 -13.09 28.11
N THR A 170 10.59 -12.85 26.88
CA THR A 170 11.25 -11.86 26.00
C THR A 170 11.10 -10.44 26.53
N ASP A 171 9.89 -10.04 26.92
CA ASP A 171 9.60 -8.75 27.55
C ASP A 171 8.34 -8.90 28.42
N PRO A 172 8.50 -9.26 29.71
CA PRO A 172 7.37 -9.51 30.61
C PRO A 172 6.45 -8.30 30.78
N GLU A 173 7.02 -7.08 30.77
CA GLU A 173 6.25 -5.83 30.90
C GLU A 173 5.37 -5.60 29.68
N LEU A 174 5.91 -5.76 28.47
CA LEU A 174 5.12 -5.66 27.24
C LEU A 174 4.09 -6.77 27.12
N SER A 175 4.37 -7.97 27.62
CA SER A 175 3.42 -9.07 27.63
C SER A 175 2.23 -8.79 28.55
N ALA A 176 2.48 -8.31 29.77
CA ALA A 176 1.44 -7.90 30.70
C ALA A 176 0.61 -6.72 30.17
N LEU A 177 1.27 -5.73 29.57
CA LEU A 177 0.61 -4.59 28.93
C LEU A 177 -0.27 -5.05 27.74
N ALA A 178 0.22 -5.98 26.92
CA ALA A 178 -0.55 -6.51 25.79
C ALA A 178 -1.81 -7.25 26.24
N GLU A 179 -1.70 -8.07 27.27
CA GLU A 179 -2.83 -8.79 27.85
C GLU A 179 -3.86 -7.84 28.45
N ALA A 180 -3.41 -6.82 29.19
CA ALA A 180 -4.28 -5.77 29.73
C ALA A 180 -4.99 -4.96 28.64
N TYR A 181 -4.26 -4.60 27.57
CA TYR A 181 -4.79 -3.88 26.42
C TYR A 181 -5.82 -4.72 25.64
N GLU A 182 -5.51 -5.98 25.35
CA GLU A 182 -6.43 -6.91 24.67
C GLU A 182 -7.69 -7.13 25.51
N ALA A 183 -7.57 -7.28 26.85
CA ALA A 183 -8.70 -7.39 27.75
C ALA A 183 -9.58 -6.12 27.75
N GLU A 184 -8.96 -4.94 27.73
CA GLU A 184 -9.68 -3.67 27.68
C GLU A 184 -10.45 -3.49 26.36
N LEU A 185 -9.87 -3.89 25.23
CA LEU A 185 -10.59 -3.94 23.95
C LEU A 185 -11.80 -4.87 24.02
N ARG A 186 -11.66 -6.08 24.63
CA ARG A 186 -12.77 -7.03 24.78
C ARG A 186 -13.87 -6.48 25.69
N ARG A 187 -13.50 -5.77 26.78
CA ARG A 187 -14.47 -5.10 27.66
C ARG A 187 -15.30 -4.05 26.90
N ARG A 188 -14.70 -3.36 25.93
CA ARG A 188 -15.37 -2.40 25.04
C ARG A 188 -16.08 -3.05 23.85
N ARG A 189 -16.08 -4.38 23.75
CA ARG A 189 -16.57 -5.14 22.59
C ARG A 189 -15.85 -4.81 21.29
N LEU A 190 -14.53 -4.64 21.34
CA LEU A 190 -13.71 -4.25 20.21
C LEU A 190 -12.59 -5.26 19.96
N ILE A 191 -12.14 -5.30 18.69
CA ILE A 191 -10.87 -5.85 18.25
C ILE A 191 -10.09 -4.78 17.51
N ASP A 192 -8.76 -4.85 17.49
CA ASP A 192 -7.96 -3.96 16.66
C ASP A 192 -7.42 -4.66 15.40
N LEU A 193 -6.65 -3.93 14.60
CA LEU A 193 -6.06 -4.47 13.37
C LEU A 193 -5.06 -5.61 13.68
N ASP A 194 -4.26 -5.49 14.74
CA ASP A 194 -3.29 -6.53 15.13
C ASP A 194 -3.95 -7.80 15.65
N ASP A 195 -5.14 -7.68 16.26
CA ASP A 195 -5.96 -8.84 16.67
C ASP A 195 -6.38 -9.71 15.50
N MET A 196 -6.71 -9.12 14.36
CA MET A 196 -7.32 -9.86 13.24
C MET A 196 -6.45 -11.02 12.74
N PRO A 197 -5.17 -10.79 12.34
CA PRO A 197 -4.31 -11.89 11.92
C PRO A 197 -4.00 -12.87 13.05
N LEU A 198 -3.86 -12.39 14.28
CA LEU A 198 -3.61 -13.24 15.45
C LEU A 198 -4.76 -14.21 15.71
N LEU A 199 -6.00 -13.70 15.77
CA LEU A 199 -7.19 -14.50 15.97
C LEU A 199 -7.42 -15.50 14.83
N ALA A 200 -7.16 -15.08 13.58
CA ALA A 200 -7.23 -15.96 12.43
C ALA A 200 -6.22 -17.12 12.51
N VAL A 201 -4.97 -16.84 12.90
CA VAL A 201 -3.95 -17.88 13.11
C VAL A 201 -4.37 -18.85 14.20
N ARG A 202 -4.91 -18.37 15.33
CA ARG A 202 -5.43 -19.22 16.41
C ARG A 202 -6.59 -20.10 15.93
N ALA A 203 -7.59 -19.50 15.26
CA ALA A 203 -8.72 -20.23 14.71
C ALA A 203 -8.29 -21.35 13.76
N LEU A 204 -7.38 -21.05 12.85
CA LEU A 204 -6.86 -22.01 11.87
C LEU A 204 -5.96 -23.08 12.50
N ARG A 205 -5.19 -22.72 13.55
CA ARG A 205 -4.35 -23.68 14.28
C ARG A 205 -5.20 -24.71 15.00
N ASP A 206 -6.19 -24.25 15.75
CA ASP A 206 -6.94 -25.06 16.70
C ASP A 206 -8.11 -25.81 16.06
N ASN A 207 -8.51 -25.43 14.81
CA ASN A 207 -9.63 -26.01 14.10
C ASN A 207 -9.25 -26.55 12.72
N PRO A 208 -8.83 -27.83 12.62
CA PRO A 208 -8.47 -28.44 11.32
C PRO A 208 -9.60 -28.38 10.28
N TRP A 209 -10.84 -28.54 10.72
CA TRP A 209 -12.02 -28.47 9.85
C TRP A 209 -12.17 -27.10 9.17
N LEU A 210 -11.80 -26.01 9.87
CA LEU A 210 -11.87 -24.65 9.31
C LEU A 210 -10.88 -24.49 8.14
N ARG A 211 -9.68 -25.08 8.25
CA ARG A 211 -8.73 -25.12 7.14
C ARG A 211 -9.32 -25.86 5.93
N GLN A 212 -10.04 -26.97 6.17
CA GLN A 212 -10.71 -27.72 5.09
C GLN A 212 -11.88 -26.95 4.49
N ALA A 213 -12.64 -26.21 5.29
CA ALA A 213 -13.70 -25.34 4.80
C ALA A 213 -13.15 -24.23 3.89
N LEU A 214 -12.03 -23.60 4.27
CA LEU A 214 -11.37 -22.61 3.44
C LEU A 214 -10.75 -23.22 2.17
N LEU A 215 -10.15 -24.42 2.25
CA LEU A 215 -9.68 -25.18 1.09
C LEU A 215 -10.82 -25.52 0.13
N ALA A 216 -11.97 -25.90 0.65
CA ALA A 216 -13.15 -26.18 -0.18
C ALA A 216 -13.63 -24.94 -0.92
N LYS A 217 -13.55 -23.76 -0.30
CA LYS A 217 -13.91 -22.47 -0.92
C LYS A 217 -12.83 -21.94 -1.84
N TYR A 218 -11.58 -21.96 -1.39
CA TYR A 218 -10.41 -21.42 -2.10
C TYR A 218 -9.29 -22.47 -2.20
N PRO A 219 -9.28 -23.31 -3.25
CA PRO A 219 -8.21 -24.30 -3.42
C PRO A 219 -6.85 -23.69 -3.74
N ILE A 220 -6.81 -22.40 -4.06
CA ILE A 220 -5.60 -21.67 -4.41
C ILE A 220 -5.52 -20.40 -3.56
N LEU A 221 -4.35 -20.20 -2.94
CA LEU A 221 -3.96 -18.98 -2.24
C LEU A 221 -2.87 -18.27 -3.06
N VAL A 222 -3.16 -17.05 -3.46
CA VAL A 222 -2.20 -16.13 -4.09
C VAL A 222 -1.75 -15.11 -3.05
N VAL A 223 -0.46 -14.81 -3.01
CA VAL A 223 0.10 -13.80 -2.09
C VAL A 223 0.99 -12.86 -2.88
N ASP A 224 0.65 -11.58 -2.89
CA ASP A 224 1.47 -10.53 -3.49
C ASP A 224 2.26 -9.77 -2.43
N GLU A 225 3.44 -9.24 -2.80
CA GLU A 225 4.36 -8.52 -1.90
C GLU A 225 4.66 -9.30 -0.61
N TYR A 226 4.95 -10.60 -0.74
CA TYR A 226 5.11 -11.51 0.40
C TYR A 226 6.15 -11.04 1.42
N GLN A 227 7.22 -10.35 1.00
CA GLN A 227 8.29 -9.84 1.85
C GLN A 227 7.83 -8.76 2.85
N ASP A 228 6.70 -8.11 2.59
CA ASP A 228 6.15 -7.07 3.47
C ASP A 228 5.17 -7.62 4.50
N LEU A 229 4.90 -8.91 4.44
CA LEU A 229 3.93 -9.58 5.30
C LEU A 229 4.64 -10.23 6.50
N GLY A 230 4.02 -10.12 7.65
CA GLY A 230 4.62 -10.57 8.91
C GLY A 230 4.41 -12.05 9.22
N VAL A 231 4.81 -12.41 10.44
CA VAL A 231 4.77 -13.81 10.95
C VAL A 231 3.37 -14.41 10.89
N ALA A 232 2.32 -13.61 11.15
CA ALA A 232 0.94 -14.10 11.15
C ALA A 232 0.51 -14.64 9.78
N LEU A 233 0.76 -13.89 8.69
CA LEU A 233 0.45 -14.39 7.36
C LEU A 233 1.29 -15.63 7.01
N HIS A 234 2.58 -15.61 7.31
CA HIS A 234 3.42 -16.79 7.06
C HIS A 234 2.86 -18.03 7.76
N ARG A 235 2.40 -17.90 9.03
CA ARG A 235 1.75 -19.00 9.75
C ARG A 235 0.44 -19.45 9.10
N MET A 236 -0.36 -18.53 8.58
CA MET A 236 -1.56 -18.87 7.80
C MET A 236 -1.22 -19.63 6.53
N VAL A 237 -0.22 -19.17 5.76
CA VAL A 237 0.28 -19.86 4.56
C VAL A 237 0.74 -21.28 4.90
N MET A 238 1.55 -21.45 5.95
CA MET A 238 2.01 -22.78 6.38
C MET A 238 0.84 -23.70 6.77
N GLY A 239 -0.18 -23.15 7.43
CA GLY A 239 -1.38 -23.91 7.82
C GLY A 239 -2.28 -24.28 6.65
N LEU A 240 -2.55 -23.34 5.77
CA LEU A 240 -3.48 -23.51 4.65
C LEU A 240 -2.84 -24.23 3.47
N CYS A 241 -1.60 -23.91 3.12
CA CYS A 241 -0.98 -24.47 1.92
C CYS A 241 -0.29 -25.81 2.21
N PHE A 242 0.53 -25.87 3.27
CA PHE A 242 1.39 -27.05 3.50
C PHE A 242 0.79 -28.09 4.47
N ARG A 243 -0.26 -27.73 5.22
CA ARG A 243 -0.97 -28.70 6.08
C ARG A 243 -2.36 -29.07 5.56
N ALA A 244 -3.08 -28.12 4.96
CA ALA A 244 -4.43 -28.37 4.44
C ALA A 244 -4.47 -28.66 2.93
N GLY A 245 -3.42 -28.34 2.17
CA GLY A 245 -3.29 -28.68 0.75
C GLY A 245 -3.79 -27.60 -0.23
N MET A 246 -3.96 -26.35 0.20
CA MET A 246 -4.16 -25.24 -0.72
C MET A 246 -2.91 -25.07 -1.60
N ARG A 247 -3.07 -24.88 -2.91
CA ARG A 247 -1.96 -24.52 -3.78
C ARG A 247 -1.53 -23.08 -3.55
N LEU A 248 -0.24 -22.84 -3.32
CA LEU A 248 0.33 -21.51 -3.13
C LEU A 248 0.89 -20.96 -4.44
N PHE A 249 0.62 -19.68 -4.71
CA PHE A 249 1.35 -18.87 -5.67
C PHE A 249 1.75 -17.56 -4.99
N ALA A 250 3.02 -17.41 -4.64
CA ALA A 250 3.51 -16.24 -3.92
C ALA A 250 4.46 -15.43 -4.81
N VAL A 251 4.35 -14.11 -4.75
CA VAL A 251 5.23 -13.17 -5.46
C VAL A 251 5.84 -12.21 -4.46
N GLY A 252 7.13 -11.92 -4.59
CA GLY A 252 7.79 -10.97 -3.70
C GLY A 252 9.19 -10.58 -4.15
N ASP A 253 9.70 -9.54 -3.47
CA ASP A 253 11.04 -9.01 -3.66
C ASP A 253 11.67 -8.71 -2.30
N VAL A 254 12.60 -9.55 -1.87
CA VAL A 254 13.28 -9.37 -0.57
C VAL A 254 14.03 -8.05 -0.46
N ASP A 255 14.50 -7.51 -1.59
CA ASP A 255 15.29 -6.29 -1.67
C ASP A 255 14.40 -5.04 -1.57
N GLN A 256 13.09 -5.17 -1.75
CA GLN A 256 12.10 -4.11 -1.56
C GLN A 256 11.38 -4.18 -0.20
N SER A 257 11.85 -4.98 0.75
CA SER A 257 11.28 -5.02 2.10
C SER A 257 11.76 -3.83 2.93
N ILE A 258 10.87 -2.86 3.12
CA ILE A 258 11.12 -1.60 3.85
C ILE A 258 10.19 -1.38 5.03
N TYR A 259 9.39 -2.36 5.39
CA TYR A 259 8.40 -2.30 6.46
C TYR A 259 8.79 -3.18 7.67
N GLY A 260 10.10 -3.35 7.92
CA GLY A 260 10.60 -4.09 9.09
C GLY A 260 10.06 -3.54 10.41
N PHE A 261 9.87 -2.22 10.50
CA PHE A 261 9.29 -1.56 11.67
C PHE A 261 7.81 -1.92 11.91
N THR A 262 7.08 -2.43 10.92
CA THR A 262 5.71 -2.95 11.09
C THR A 262 5.65 -4.47 11.27
N GLY A 263 6.80 -5.13 11.44
CA GLY A 263 6.89 -6.57 11.61
C GLY A 263 7.05 -7.38 10.33
N ALA A 264 7.35 -6.74 9.19
CA ALA A 264 7.72 -7.43 7.96
C ALA A 264 9.03 -8.21 8.14
N ARG A 265 9.09 -9.42 7.58
CA ARG A 265 10.23 -10.33 7.69
C ARG A 265 10.57 -10.96 6.34
N PRO A 266 11.45 -10.31 5.56
CA PRO A 266 11.81 -10.79 4.23
C PRO A 266 12.48 -12.18 4.23
N GLU A 267 13.11 -12.57 5.34
CA GLU A 267 13.68 -13.91 5.50
C GLU A 267 12.63 -15.04 5.42
N LEU A 268 11.36 -14.74 5.69
CA LEU A 268 10.28 -15.72 5.56
C LEU A 268 10.00 -16.06 4.10
N LEU A 269 10.15 -15.10 3.19
CA LEU A 269 10.07 -15.35 1.75
C LEU A 269 11.24 -16.23 1.27
N ARG A 270 12.47 -15.96 1.75
CA ARG A 270 13.65 -16.80 1.44
C ARG A 270 13.43 -18.23 1.91
N ARG A 271 13.04 -18.43 3.18
CA ARG A 271 12.73 -19.77 3.72
C ARG A 271 11.64 -20.50 2.93
N LEU A 272 10.68 -19.76 2.40
CA LEU A 272 9.61 -20.33 1.57
C LEU A 272 10.15 -20.74 0.20
N SER A 273 11.02 -19.94 -0.42
CA SER A 273 11.65 -20.24 -1.72
C SER A 273 12.67 -21.37 -1.66
N ASP A 274 13.24 -21.65 -0.47
CA ASP A 274 14.25 -22.70 -0.28
C ASP A 274 13.64 -24.09 0.01
N ARG A 275 12.31 -24.19 0.05
CA ARG A 275 11.63 -25.47 0.28
C ARG A 275 11.66 -26.36 -0.95
N GLU A 276 11.90 -27.65 -0.74
CA GLU A 276 11.94 -28.67 -1.82
C GLU A 276 10.59 -28.87 -2.53
N ASP A 277 9.47 -28.64 -1.81
CA ASP A 277 8.11 -28.79 -2.34
C ASP A 277 7.57 -27.50 -2.98
N VAL A 278 8.44 -26.50 -3.22
CA VAL A 278 8.09 -25.20 -3.80
C VAL A 278 8.94 -24.93 -5.03
N GLU A 279 8.31 -24.74 -6.16
CA GLU A 279 8.97 -24.27 -7.38
C GLU A 279 9.35 -22.80 -7.23
N THR A 280 10.64 -22.47 -7.39
CA THR A 280 11.12 -21.10 -7.29
C THR A 280 11.49 -20.57 -8.67
N VAL A 281 10.82 -19.51 -9.08
CA VAL A 281 11.05 -18.81 -10.35
C VAL A 281 11.64 -17.43 -10.10
N ARG A 282 12.68 -17.04 -10.87
CA ARG A 282 13.30 -15.71 -10.79
C ARG A 282 12.95 -14.87 -12.02
N LEU A 283 12.45 -13.64 -11.80
CA LEU A 283 12.23 -12.65 -12.86
C LEU A 283 13.40 -11.68 -12.88
N ARG A 284 14.23 -11.73 -13.93
CA ARG A 284 15.49 -10.97 -14.04
C ARG A 284 15.36 -9.71 -14.92
N LEU A 285 14.47 -9.72 -15.91
CA LEU A 285 14.33 -8.60 -16.84
C LEU A 285 13.55 -7.44 -16.23
N ASN A 286 14.14 -6.27 -16.22
CA ASN A 286 13.50 -5.02 -15.80
C ASN A 286 12.92 -4.29 -17.02
N TYR A 287 11.60 -4.15 -17.06
CA TYR A 287 10.85 -3.45 -18.13
C TYR A 287 10.59 -1.98 -17.82
N ARG A 288 11.06 -1.47 -16.68
CA ARG A 288 10.79 -0.13 -16.21
C ARG A 288 11.89 0.85 -16.54
N SER A 289 13.10 0.51 -16.12
CA SER A 289 14.21 1.45 -16.02
C SER A 289 15.24 1.20 -17.13
N GLY A 290 15.89 2.26 -17.58
CA GLY A 290 17.02 2.16 -18.49
C GLY A 290 18.21 1.42 -17.89
N SER A 291 19.09 0.89 -18.75
CA SER A 291 20.17 -0.03 -18.37
C SER A 291 21.13 0.55 -17.31
N ARG A 292 21.55 1.82 -17.42
CA ARG A 292 22.41 2.47 -16.42
C ARG A 292 21.73 2.60 -15.05
N ILE A 293 20.41 2.85 -15.03
CA ILE A 293 19.65 2.88 -13.76
C ILE A 293 19.61 1.49 -13.15
N VAL A 294 19.44 0.43 -13.97
CA VAL A 294 19.42 -0.95 -13.48
C VAL A 294 20.77 -1.34 -12.89
N THR A 295 21.88 -1.02 -13.57
CA THR A 295 23.24 -1.28 -13.07
C THR A 295 23.53 -0.52 -11.77
N ALA A 296 23.30 0.79 -11.77
CA ALA A 296 23.50 1.62 -10.57
C ALA A 296 22.57 1.23 -9.41
N ALA A 297 21.40 0.64 -9.67
CA ALA A 297 20.53 0.11 -8.64
C ALA A 297 21.18 -1.07 -7.88
N GLY A 298 22.01 -1.88 -8.53
CA GLY A 298 22.82 -2.91 -7.85
C GLY A 298 23.77 -2.29 -6.82
N VAL A 299 24.46 -1.21 -7.19
CA VAL A 299 25.32 -0.44 -6.28
C VAL A 299 24.50 0.18 -5.15
N ALA A 300 23.33 0.78 -5.48
CA ALA A 300 22.42 1.34 -4.48
C ALA A 300 21.99 0.29 -3.45
N LEU A 301 21.78 -0.96 -3.87
CA LEU A 301 21.47 -2.08 -2.98
C LEU A 301 22.70 -2.53 -2.16
N GLY A 302 23.91 -2.37 -2.69
CA GLY A 302 25.15 -2.89 -2.11
C GLY A 302 25.29 -4.41 -2.20
N GLU A 303 24.55 -5.03 -3.10
CA GLU A 303 24.59 -6.47 -3.38
C GLU A 303 24.44 -6.67 -4.88
N GLU A 304 25.24 -7.58 -5.42
CA GLU A 304 25.13 -7.96 -6.83
C GLU A 304 23.79 -8.67 -7.09
N ARG A 305 23.14 -8.26 -8.17
CA ARG A 305 21.94 -8.90 -8.70
C ARG A 305 22.05 -9.06 -10.19
N ASP A 306 21.52 -10.15 -10.70
CA ASP A 306 21.49 -10.50 -12.11
C ASP A 306 20.26 -9.90 -12.84
N TYR A 307 19.95 -8.62 -12.51
CA TYR A 307 18.88 -7.89 -13.19
C TYR A 307 19.43 -7.21 -14.46
N GLU A 308 18.67 -7.33 -15.54
CA GLU A 308 18.99 -6.75 -16.84
C GLU A 308 17.85 -5.87 -17.33
N ALA A 309 18.17 -4.77 -18.01
CA ALA A 309 17.15 -3.97 -18.68
C ALA A 309 16.57 -4.74 -19.86
N ALA A 310 15.25 -4.81 -19.97
CA ALA A 310 14.57 -5.48 -21.07
C ALA A 310 14.79 -4.75 -22.42
N ASP A 311 14.97 -3.42 -22.39
CA ASP A 311 15.36 -2.60 -23.53
C ASP A 311 16.77 -2.06 -23.30
N ALA A 312 17.75 -2.72 -23.90
CA ALA A 312 19.16 -2.31 -23.82
C ALA A 312 19.45 -0.95 -24.49
N ALA A 313 18.58 -0.49 -25.40
CA ALA A 313 18.72 0.81 -26.05
C ALA A 313 18.29 1.97 -25.14
N ALA A 314 17.41 1.72 -24.18
CA ALA A 314 17.02 2.70 -23.17
C ALA A 314 18.07 2.77 -22.06
N GLN A 315 19.00 3.73 -22.14
CA GLN A 315 20.10 3.82 -21.18
C GLN A 315 19.65 4.32 -19.80
N GLY A 316 18.83 5.38 -19.76
CA GLY A 316 18.53 6.12 -18.54
C GLY A 316 19.74 6.95 -18.06
N THR A 317 19.53 7.82 -17.09
CA THR A 317 20.61 8.68 -16.57
C THR A 317 20.51 8.86 -15.07
N VAL A 318 21.66 8.90 -14.40
CA VAL A 318 21.79 9.22 -12.97
C VAL A 318 22.55 10.52 -12.82
N PHE A 319 21.97 11.48 -12.10
CA PHE A 319 22.58 12.78 -11.80
C PHE A 319 22.81 12.93 -10.31
N ILE A 320 23.92 13.56 -9.94
CA ILE A 320 24.25 13.89 -8.55
C ILE A 320 24.35 15.41 -8.41
N HIS A 321 23.65 15.97 -7.45
CA HIS A 321 23.52 17.41 -7.23
C HIS A 321 23.93 17.80 -5.81
N PRO A 322 25.20 18.17 -5.57
CA PRO A 322 25.62 18.75 -4.31
C PRO A 322 25.15 20.21 -4.23
N LEU A 323 24.06 20.47 -3.50
CA LEU A 323 23.48 21.80 -3.36
C LEU A 323 23.88 22.44 -2.01
N GLY A 324 24.30 23.71 -2.04
CA GLY A 324 24.57 24.47 -0.82
C GLY A 324 23.33 25.10 -0.21
N GLY A 325 23.41 25.47 1.06
CA GLY A 325 22.34 26.16 1.78
C GLY A 325 21.37 25.23 2.53
N ALA A 326 20.34 25.82 3.14
CA ALA A 326 19.27 25.09 3.80
C ALA A 326 18.34 24.40 2.79
N TYR A 327 17.51 23.48 3.27
CA TYR A 327 16.59 22.72 2.40
C TYR A 327 15.65 23.61 1.56
N GLU A 328 15.24 24.76 2.08
CA GLU A 328 14.41 25.73 1.36
C GLU A 328 15.12 26.30 0.13
N GLN A 329 16.41 26.61 0.25
CA GLN A 329 17.24 27.12 -0.84
C GLN A 329 17.53 26.02 -1.87
N GLN A 330 17.82 24.80 -1.40
CA GLN A 330 18.02 23.64 -2.25
C GLN A 330 16.73 23.28 -3.01
N ALA A 331 15.57 23.29 -2.33
CA ALA A 331 14.27 23.05 -2.95
C ALA A 331 13.93 24.11 -4.00
N THR A 332 14.29 25.38 -3.75
CA THR A 332 14.12 26.46 -4.72
C THR A 332 14.92 26.18 -6.00
N ARG A 333 16.18 25.74 -5.87
CA ARG A 333 17.01 25.35 -7.03
C ARG A 333 16.47 24.13 -7.75
N LEU A 334 16.03 23.10 -6.99
CA LEU A 334 15.42 21.93 -7.58
C LEU A 334 14.21 22.32 -8.45
N VAL A 335 13.32 23.15 -7.93
CA VAL A 335 12.08 23.53 -8.61
C VAL A 335 12.31 24.48 -9.77
N ARG A 336 13.26 25.44 -9.65
CA ARG A 336 13.49 26.47 -10.66
C ARG A 336 14.45 26.05 -11.77
N ASP A 337 15.43 25.19 -11.43
CA ASP A 337 16.51 24.86 -12.36
C ASP A 337 16.42 23.38 -12.77
N LEU A 338 16.52 22.43 -11.81
CA LEU A 338 16.66 21.01 -12.14
C LEU A 338 15.40 20.38 -12.73
N LEU A 339 14.22 20.75 -12.20
CA LEU A 339 12.94 20.20 -12.68
C LEU A 339 12.61 20.65 -14.12
N PRO A 340 12.71 21.94 -14.48
CA PRO A 340 12.53 22.37 -15.87
C PRO A 340 13.55 21.74 -16.82
N ASP A 341 14.83 21.62 -16.42
CA ASP A 341 15.87 20.99 -17.23
C ASP A 341 15.55 19.51 -17.51
N ALA A 342 15.07 18.77 -16.51
CA ALA A 342 14.66 17.38 -16.69
C ALA A 342 13.46 17.25 -17.64
N LEU A 343 12.46 18.11 -17.51
CA LEU A 343 11.31 18.13 -18.42
C LEU A 343 11.70 18.57 -19.85
N ALA A 344 12.67 19.49 -20.00
CA ALA A 344 13.18 19.89 -21.30
C ALA A 344 13.90 18.73 -22.04
N ARG A 345 14.65 17.88 -21.30
CA ARG A 345 15.24 16.66 -21.88
C ARG A 345 14.20 15.62 -22.30
N HIS A 346 13.01 15.65 -21.67
CA HIS A 346 11.91 14.71 -21.91
C HIS A 346 10.60 15.42 -22.28
N PRO A 347 10.42 15.96 -23.49
CA PRO A 347 9.26 16.78 -23.87
C PRO A 347 7.90 16.06 -23.81
N ARG A 348 7.90 14.74 -23.66
CA ARG A 348 6.67 13.92 -23.51
C ARG A 348 6.24 13.74 -22.06
N LEU A 349 7.12 14.06 -21.10
CA LEU A 349 6.82 13.97 -19.69
C LEU A 349 6.18 15.26 -19.18
N HIS A 350 5.31 15.09 -18.20
CA HIS A 350 4.59 16.14 -17.50
C HIS A 350 4.90 16.08 -16.00
N TYR A 351 4.44 17.04 -15.21
CA TYR A 351 4.64 17.03 -13.76
C TYR A 351 4.15 15.72 -13.10
N ARG A 352 3.05 15.14 -13.58
CA ARG A 352 2.51 13.86 -13.10
C ARG A 352 3.46 12.67 -13.27
N ASP A 353 4.43 12.80 -14.19
CA ASP A 353 5.43 11.77 -14.47
C ASP A 353 6.70 11.97 -13.64
N VAL A 354 6.73 13.00 -12.79
CA VAL A 354 7.87 13.36 -11.94
C VAL A 354 7.53 13.22 -10.47
N ALA A 355 8.47 12.69 -9.69
CA ALA A 355 8.37 12.66 -8.24
C ALA A 355 9.59 13.28 -7.57
N VAL A 356 9.35 13.98 -6.46
CA VAL A 356 10.38 14.30 -5.47
C VAL A 356 10.16 13.42 -4.26
N VAL A 357 11.12 12.54 -3.96
CA VAL A 357 11.05 11.60 -2.84
C VAL A 357 12.10 11.97 -1.79
N TYR A 358 11.76 11.82 -0.52
CA TYR A 358 12.60 12.27 0.60
C TYR A 358 12.49 11.32 1.80
N PRO A 359 13.48 11.34 2.73
CA PRO A 359 13.47 10.46 3.90
C PRO A 359 12.36 10.73 4.92
N ALA A 360 11.94 11.99 5.06
CA ALA A 360 10.95 12.41 6.07
C ALA A 360 10.03 13.52 5.54
N ALA A 361 8.76 13.53 5.96
CA ALA A 361 7.72 14.44 5.47
C ALA A 361 8.07 15.93 5.64
N TRP A 362 8.73 16.31 6.76
CA TRP A 362 9.15 17.69 7.01
C TRP A 362 10.20 18.21 6.01
N ILE A 363 11.05 17.33 5.43
CA ILE A 363 11.97 17.71 4.35
C ILE A 363 11.17 18.07 3.08
N GLY A 364 10.06 17.37 2.85
CA GLY A 364 9.15 17.65 1.75
C GLY A 364 8.41 18.98 1.87
N ASP A 365 8.33 19.58 3.08
CA ASP A 365 7.70 20.90 3.28
C ASP A 365 8.47 22.00 2.54
N ALA A 366 9.81 21.92 2.50
CA ALA A 366 10.64 22.84 1.75
C ALA A 366 10.35 22.77 0.23
N VAL A 367 10.20 21.56 -0.30
CA VAL A 367 9.86 21.35 -1.72
C VAL A 367 8.44 21.82 -2.03
N ALA A 368 7.48 21.56 -1.13
CA ALA A 368 6.11 22.02 -1.28
C ALA A 368 6.02 23.55 -1.30
N GLY A 369 6.76 24.24 -0.40
CA GLY A 369 6.83 25.70 -0.37
C GLY A 369 7.45 26.28 -1.65
N ALA A 370 8.54 25.70 -2.12
CA ALA A 370 9.19 26.11 -3.37
C ALA A 370 8.30 25.92 -4.60
N ALA A 371 7.61 24.77 -4.70
CA ALA A 371 6.67 24.48 -5.79
C ALA A 371 5.47 25.44 -5.77
N GLN A 372 4.92 25.70 -4.59
CA GLN A 372 3.83 26.68 -4.42
C GLN A 372 4.26 28.10 -4.87
N ALA A 373 5.45 28.54 -4.46
CA ALA A 373 5.99 29.84 -4.87
C ALA A 373 6.24 29.94 -6.38
N ALA A 374 6.51 28.81 -7.04
CA ALA A 374 6.67 28.70 -8.50
C ALA A 374 5.34 28.46 -9.24
N GLY A 375 4.19 28.36 -8.55
CA GLY A 375 2.89 28.06 -9.16
C GLY A 375 2.77 26.64 -9.72
N ILE A 376 3.62 25.69 -9.28
CA ILE A 376 3.59 24.31 -9.73
C ILE A 376 2.59 23.51 -8.89
N PRO A 377 1.57 22.91 -9.52
CA PRO A 377 0.61 22.09 -8.81
C PRO A 377 1.27 20.82 -8.26
N ILE A 378 1.01 20.51 -7.00
CA ILE A 378 1.59 19.35 -6.30
C ILE A 378 0.51 18.39 -5.79
N VAL A 379 0.89 17.14 -5.61
CA VAL A 379 0.15 16.15 -4.81
C VAL A 379 1.08 15.55 -3.77
N ARG A 380 0.71 15.62 -2.50
CA ARG A 380 1.46 14.98 -1.40
C ARG A 380 0.86 13.62 -1.10
N THR A 381 1.75 12.66 -0.82
CA THR A 381 1.38 11.29 -0.45
C THR A 381 2.02 10.84 0.87
N ASP A 382 2.58 11.79 1.61
CA ASP A 382 3.21 11.60 2.92
C ASP A 382 2.26 11.98 4.08
N GLY A 383 2.80 12.00 5.32
CA GLY A 383 2.03 12.35 6.52
C GLY A 383 1.47 13.77 6.53
N ASN A 384 2.00 14.69 5.70
CA ASN A 384 1.53 16.08 5.56
C ASN A 384 0.58 16.25 4.36
N ALA A 385 0.09 15.14 3.78
CA ALA A 385 -0.96 15.18 2.76
C ALA A 385 -2.24 15.83 3.30
N LEU A 386 -3.07 16.32 2.42
CA LEU A 386 -4.35 16.94 2.76
C LEU A 386 -5.25 16.01 3.59
N TYR A 387 -5.19 14.73 3.28
CA TYR A 387 -5.79 13.62 4.02
C TYR A 387 -4.93 12.35 3.86
N PRO A 388 -5.02 11.35 4.77
CA PRO A 388 -4.29 10.10 4.63
C PRO A 388 -4.64 9.39 3.32
N ARG A 389 -3.65 9.19 2.45
CA ARG A 389 -3.88 8.55 1.12
C ARG A 389 -4.31 7.09 1.21
N SER A 390 -4.23 6.47 2.38
CA SER A 390 -4.81 5.15 2.66
C SER A 390 -6.34 5.19 2.84
N SER A 391 -6.94 6.36 3.10
CA SER A 391 -8.38 6.50 3.31
C SER A 391 -9.15 6.26 2.02
N ARG A 392 -9.97 5.20 2.02
CA ARG A 392 -10.81 4.82 0.87
C ARG A 392 -11.96 5.78 0.68
N LEU A 393 -12.54 6.25 1.77
CA LEU A 393 -13.64 7.22 1.73
C LEU A 393 -13.16 8.55 1.14
N MET A 394 -12.01 9.07 1.59
CA MET A 394 -11.46 10.31 1.07
C MET A 394 -11.05 10.21 -0.41
N GLN A 395 -10.51 9.08 -0.85
CA GLN A 395 -10.22 8.84 -2.27
C GLN A 395 -11.50 8.79 -3.10
N TRP A 396 -12.57 8.20 -2.57
CA TRP A 396 -13.86 8.18 -3.24
C TRP A 396 -14.46 9.59 -3.34
N LEU A 397 -14.32 10.41 -2.29
CA LEU A 397 -14.71 11.83 -2.32
C LEU A 397 -13.93 12.63 -3.37
N GLU A 398 -12.60 12.40 -3.45
CA GLU A 398 -11.78 13.01 -4.51
C GLU A 398 -12.27 12.60 -5.91
N LEU A 399 -12.61 11.33 -6.10
CA LEU A 399 -13.15 10.81 -7.35
C LEU A 399 -14.52 11.45 -7.71
N CYS A 400 -15.40 11.63 -6.73
CA CYS A 400 -16.66 12.36 -6.88
C CYS A 400 -16.43 13.83 -7.27
N GLY A 401 -15.48 14.50 -6.59
CA GLY A 401 -15.08 15.86 -6.90
C GLY A 401 -14.51 16.00 -8.31
N GLN A 402 -13.63 15.09 -8.74
CA GLN A 402 -13.10 15.05 -10.10
C GLN A 402 -14.21 14.97 -11.16
N TRP A 403 -15.22 14.15 -10.89
CA TRP A 403 -16.38 14.07 -11.79
C TRP A 403 -17.14 15.40 -11.85
N CYS A 404 -17.39 16.04 -10.72
CA CYS A 404 -18.05 17.36 -10.67
C CYS A 404 -17.23 18.45 -11.36
N CYS A 405 -15.91 18.41 -11.28
CA CYS A 405 -15.00 19.41 -11.85
C CYS A 405 -14.71 19.22 -13.36
N GLY A 406 -15.35 18.28 -14.03
CA GLY A 406 -15.18 18.10 -15.48
C GLY A 406 -15.28 16.67 -15.98
N GLY A 407 -15.12 15.67 -15.10
CA GLY A 407 -15.21 14.26 -15.45
C GLY A 407 -16.53 13.87 -16.10
N TRP A 408 -17.63 14.54 -15.74
CA TRP A 408 -18.93 14.34 -16.34
C TRP A 408 -18.96 14.68 -17.84
N ARG A 409 -18.11 15.59 -18.31
CA ARG A 409 -17.97 15.95 -19.73
C ARG A 409 -16.95 15.09 -20.44
N THR A 410 -15.81 14.84 -19.80
CA THR A 410 -14.67 14.15 -20.40
C THR A 410 -14.79 12.61 -20.32
N GLY A 411 -15.69 12.11 -19.46
CA GLY A 411 -15.78 10.69 -19.14
C GLY A 411 -14.63 10.16 -18.30
N SER A 412 -13.84 11.02 -17.65
CA SER A 412 -12.76 10.65 -16.75
C SER A 412 -12.79 11.50 -15.48
N PRO A 413 -13.17 10.91 -14.32
CA PRO A 413 -13.65 9.53 -14.14
C PRO A 413 -15.05 9.29 -14.71
N ARG A 414 -15.34 8.05 -15.11
CA ARG A 414 -16.70 7.65 -15.49
C ARG A 414 -17.57 7.52 -14.24
N PHE A 415 -18.84 7.92 -14.31
CA PHE A 415 -19.79 7.80 -13.19
C PHE A 415 -19.93 6.35 -12.69
N VAL A 416 -19.90 5.37 -13.58
CA VAL A 416 -19.95 3.93 -13.24
C VAL A 416 -18.80 3.55 -12.29
N ARG A 417 -17.60 4.14 -12.44
CA ARG A 417 -16.48 3.91 -11.51
C ARG A 417 -16.79 4.44 -10.12
N ILE A 418 -17.36 5.63 -10.01
CA ILE A 418 -17.76 6.23 -8.72
C ILE A 418 -18.79 5.34 -8.02
N VAL A 419 -19.78 4.86 -8.76
CA VAL A 419 -20.80 3.94 -8.24
C VAL A 419 -20.18 2.63 -7.79
N LYS A 420 -19.26 2.04 -8.58
CA LYS A 420 -18.58 0.78 -8.24
C LYS A 420 -17.79 0.91 -6.93
N GLU A 421 -17.03 2.00 -6.78
CA GLU A 421 -16.26 2.23 -5.56
C GLU A 421 -17.18 2.54 -4.36
N GLY A 422 -18.23 3.33 -4.56
CA GLY A 422 -19.23 3.59 -3.52
C GLY A 422 -19.93 2.31 -3.04
N ARG A 423 -20.30 1.41 -3.96
CA ARG A 423 -20.86 0.10 -3.60
C ARG A 423 -19.90 -0.74 -2.73
N ARG A 424 -18.60 -0.65 -2.97
CA ARG A 424 -17.60 -1.35 -2.15
C ARG A 424 -17.46 -0.73 -0.77
N LEU A 425 -17.50 0.60 -0.69
CA LEU A 425 -17.40 1.33 0.58
C LEU A 425 -18.60 1.06 1.47
N PHE A 426 -19.80 1.12 0.91
CA PHE A 426 -21.06 0.99 1.63
C PHE A 426 -21.68 -0.41 1.49
N ALA A 427 -20.87 -1.45 1.24
CA ALA A 427 -21.35 -2.80 0.93
C ALA A 427 -22.27 -3.38 2.01
N GLU A 428 -21.99 -3.10 3.29
CA GLU A 428 -22.81 -3.56 4.41
C GLU A 428 -24.20 -2.93 4.42
N ALA A 429 -24.31 -1.67 4.01
CA ALA A 429 -25.57 -0.93 3.93
C ALA A 429 -26.34 -1.18 2.62
N LEU A 430 -25.63 -1.58 1.54
CA LEU A 430 -26.22 -1.78 0.20
C LEU A 430 -26.51 -3.27 -0.09
N HIS A 431 -27.17 -3.94 0.85
CA HIS A 431 -27.40 -5.38 0.87
C HIS A 431 -28.57 -5.84 -0.02
N ASN A 432 -29.38 -4.93 -0.58
CA ASN A 432 -30.48 -5.24 -1.48
C ASN A 432 -30.62 -4.19 -2.62
N ASP A 433 -31.42 -4.53 -3.62
CA ASP A 433 -31.59 -3.70 -4.83
C ASP A 433 -32.24 -2.34 -4.53
N GLU A 434 -33.17 -2.28 -3.58
CA GLU A 434 -33.84 -1.03 -3.20
C GLU A 434 -32.85 -0.02 -2.62
N ARG A 435 -31.99 -0.46 -1.68
CA ARG A 435 -30.91 0.35 -1.10
C ARG A 435 -29.91 0.79 -2.16
N LEU A 436 -29.60 -0.10 -3.11
CA LEU A 436 -28.69 0.21 -4.20
C LEU A 436 -29.28 1.28 -5.13
N VAL A 437 -30.56 1.21 -5.47
CA VAL A 437 -31.26 2.22 -6.29
C VAL A 437 -31.32 3.56 -5.54
N ASP A 438 -31.65 3.56 -4.23
CA ASP A 438 -31.64 4.79 -3.41
C ASP A 438 -30.25 5.44 -3.38
N PHE A 439 -29.20 4.66 -3.20
CA PHE A 439 -27.82 5.14 -3.25
C PHE A 439 -27.50 5.79 -4.61
N HIS A 440 -27.80 5.13 -5.72
CA HIS A 440 -27.53 5.64 -7.06
C HIS A 440 -28.29 6.96 -7.31
N ARG A 441 -29.57 7.01 -6.95
CA ARG A 441 -30.41 8.19 -7.14
C ARG A 441 -29.89 9.40 -6.36
N ARG A 442 -29.54 9.21 -5.08
CA ARG A 442 -29.01 10.28 -4.23
C ARG A 442 -27.65 10.76 -4.70
N LEU A 443 -26.76 9.80 -4.99
CA LEU A 443 -25.41 10.11 -5.44
C LEU A 443 -25.43 10.94 -6.72
N ILE A 444 -26.19 10.50 -7.76
CA ILE A 444 -26.25 11.26 -9.02
C ILE A 444 -26.88 12.64 -8.81
N ALA A 445 -27.92 12.75 -8.01
CA ALA A 445 -28.59 14.04 -7.76
C ALA A 445 -27.63 15.03 -7.10
N VAL A 446 -26.96 14.62 -5.99
CA VAL A 446 -26.06 15.53 -5.26
C VAL A 446 -24.85 15.94 -6.09
N LEU A 447 -24.29 15.04 -6.89
CA LEU A 447 -23.13 15.34 -7.74
C LEU A 447 -23.53 16.20 -8.95
N TRP A 448 -24.69 15.93 -9.54
CA TRP A 448 -25.18 16.65 -10.71
C TRP A 448 -25.45 18.12 -10.42
N ASP A 449 -26.05 18.42 -9.27
CA ASP A 449 -26.39 19.79 -8.88
C ASP A 449 -25.17 20.63 -8.46
N ARG A 450 -24.01 19.98 -8.21
CA ARG A 450 -22.81 20.65 -7.67
C ARG A 450 -21.59 20.50 -8.58
N ARG A 451 -21.81 20.60 -9.90
CA ARG A 451 -20.77 20.49 -10.95
C ARG A 451 -20.07 21.82 -11.19
N ASP A 452 -19.48 22.38 -10.13
CA ASP A 452 -18.76 23.64 -10.17
C ASP A 452 -17.44 23.51 -9.41
N ALA A 453 -16.31 23.63 -10.13
CA ALA A 453 -14.97 23.56 -9.54
C ALA A 453 -14.67 24.73 -8.58
N GLY A 454 -15.34 25.87 -8.75
CA GLY A 454 -15.21 27.03 -7.89
C GLY A 454 -16.06 26.97 -6.61
N LEU A 455 -16.91 25.95 -6.47
CA LEU A 455 -17.74 25.78 -5.29
C LEU A 455 -16.86 25.60 -4.04
N ARG A 456 -17.19 26.28 -2.95
CA ARG A 456 -16.50 26.08 -1.66
C ARG A 456 -16.61 24.63 -1.22
N LEU A 457 -15.47 24.02 -0.90
CA LEU A 457 -15.38 22.59 -0.63
C LEU A 457 -16.25 22.16 0.55
N HIS A 458 -16.32 22.95 1.62
CA HIS A 458 -17.17 22.63 2.77
C HIS A 458 -18.66 22.48 2.39
N ARG A 459 -19.19 23.36 1.53
CA ARG A 459 -20.59 23.28 1.09
C ARG A 459 -20.88 22.03 0.24
N TRP A 460 -19.91 21.66 -0.61
CA TRP A 460 -20.01 20.44 -1.39
C TRP A 460 -19.97 19.21 -0.50
N LEU A 461 -19.05 19.21 0.46
CA LEU A 461 -18.85 18.11 1.40
C LEU A 461 -20.08 17.93 2.31
N GLU A 462 -20.60 19.00 2.92
CA GLU A 462 -21.83 18.98 3.74
C GLU A 462 -23.00 18.34 3.00
N ALA A 463 -23.21 18.72 1.74
CA ALA A 463 -24.29 18.15 0.95
C ALA A 463 -24.11 16.65 0.65
N LEU A 464 -22.89 16.22 0.32
CA LEU A 464 -22.62 14.81 0.08
C LEU A 464 -22.67 13.99 1.37
N GLN A 465 -22.25 14.57 2.50
CA GLN A 465 -22.41 13.94 3.81
C GLN A 465 -23.88 13.72 4.14
N ALA A 466 -24.71 14.75 4.09
CA ALA A 466 -26.12 14.66 4.45
C ALA A 466 -26.90 13.69 3.55
N GLU A 467 -26.70 13.75 2.23
CA GLU A 467 -27.50 12.97 1.28
C GLU A 467 -27.04 11.53 1.10
N VAL A 468 -25.75 11.24 1.29
CA VAL A 468 -25.18 9.92 0.99
C VAL A 468 -24.49 9.32 2.20
N ILE A 469 -23.47 10.01 2.78
CA ILE A 469 -22.58 9.36 3.75
C ILE A 469 -23.33 9.05 5.05
N GLU A 470 -24.03 10.03 5.65
CA GLU A 470 -24.79 9.85 6.90
C GLU A 470 -25.91 8.83 6.81
N ARG A 471 -26.38 8.56 5.58
CA ARG A 471 -27.45 7.59 5.36
C ARG A 471 -26.94 6.14 5.28
N PHE A 472 -25.73 5.93 4.77
CA PHE A 472 -25.23 4.58 4.49
C PHE A 472 -24.03 4.19 5.38
N ALA A 473 -23.18 5.14 5.78
CA ALA A 473 -21.99 4.85 6.56
C ALA A 473 -22.26 4.31 7.98
N PRO A 474 -23.32 4.71 8.71
CA PRO A 474 -23.58 4.20 10.06
C PRO A 474 -23.76 2.68 10.13
N GLU A 475 -24.22 2.05 9.05
CA GLU A 475 -24.39 0.60 8.95
C GLU A 475 -23.09 -0.13 8.58
N CYS A 476 -22.01 0.61 8.25
CA CYS A 476 -20.76 0.06 7.75
C CYS A 476 -19.68 0.08 8.84
N VAL A 477 -19.48 -1.04 9.53
CA VAL A 477 -18.48 -1.18 10.59
C VAL A 477 -17.06 -0.89 10.08
N ALA A 478 -16.78 -1.27 8.83
CA ALA A 478 -15.49 -1.04 8.19
C ALA A 478 -15.18 0.44 7.88
N LEU A 479 -16.14 1.36 8.01
CA LEU A 479 -15.96 2.79 7.74
C LEU A 479 -15.74 3.64 8.99
N ARG A 480 -15.70 3.08 10.20
CA ARG A 480 -15.60 3.86 11.45
C ARG A 480 -14.35 4.76 11.47
N ASP A 481 -13.16 4.23 11.20
CA ASP A 481 -11.91 5.02 11.10
C ASP A 481 -11.94 6.04 9.94
N GLU A 482 -12.61 5.68 8.84
CA GLU A 482 -12.79 6.56 7.69
C GLU A 482 -13.67 7.76 8.04
N MET A 483 -14.68 7.56 8.88
CA MET A 483 -15.54 8.65 9.37
C MET A 483 -14.79 9.60 10.32
N GLU A 484 -13.87 9.11 11.17
CA GLU A 484 -12.97 9.96 11.96
C GLU A 484 -12.06 10.80 11.05
N THR A 485 -11.53 10.17 9.99
CA THR A 485 -10.70 10.86 8.98
C THR A 485 -11.51 11.95 8.27
N LEU A 486 -12.74 11.65 7.88
CA LEU A 486 -13.65 12.61 7.26
C LEU A 486 -13.99 13.77 8.20
N ALA A 487 -14.28 13.50 9.47
CA ALA A 487 -14.57 14.53 10.47
C ALA A 487 -13.36 15.47 10.68
N THR A 488 -12.14 14.91 10.77
CA THR A 488 -10.91 15.68 10.88
C THR A 488 -10.67 16.55 9.64
N PHE A 489 -10.88 16.01 8.45
CA PHE A 489 -10.79 16.76 7.20
C PHE A 489 -11.87 17.84 7.11
N GLY A 490 -13.12 17.51 7.46
CA GLY A 490 -14.25 18.42 7.48
C GLY A 490 -14.00 19.64 8.38
N ALA A 491 -13.41 19.42 9.57
CA ALA A 491 -13.04 20.51 10.48
C ALA A 491 -12.01 21.47 9.87
N ARG A 492 -11.07 20.99 9.08
CA ARG A 492 -10.06 21.81 8.38
C ARG A 492 -10.66 22.69 7.30
N VAL A 493 -11.64 22.17 6.54
CA VAL A 493 -12.27 22.89 5.42
C VAL A 493 -13.51 23.70 5.85
N ALA A 494 -14.00 23.51 7.07
CA ALA A 494 -15.10 24.27 7.65
C ALA A 494 -14.80 25.78 7.68
N PRO A 495 -15.82 26.67 7.78
CA PRO A 495 -15.62 28.13 7.78
C PRO A 495 -14.62 28.66 8.80
N ALA A 496 -14.41 27.96 9.92
CA ALA A 496 -13.42 28.30 10.95
C ALA A 496 -12.08 27.53 10.83
N GLY A 497 -11.92 26.68 9.82
CA GLY A 497 -10.74 25.85 9.62
C GLY A 497 -9.61 26.55 8.87
N ASP A 498 -8.42 25.93 8.90
CA ASP A 498 -7.21 26.42 8.23
C ASP A 498 -7.30 26.38 6.69
N ARG A 499 -8.32 25.71 6.13
CA ARG A 499 -8.61 25.53 4.71
C ARG A 499 -10.02 25.98 4.31
N ALA A 500 -10.60 26.91 5.04
CA ALA A 500 -11.98 27.40 4.82
C ALA A 500 -12.23 27.91 3.39
N ASP A 501 -11.22 28.49 2.78
CA ASP A 501 -11.28 29.04 1.42
C ASP A 501 -11.12 28.02 0.30
N MET A 502 -10.82 26.78 0.62
CA MET A 502 -10.55 25.73 -0.35
C MET A 502 -11.74 25.49 -1.29
N ALA A 503 -11.50 25.50 -2.60
CA ALA A 503 -12.48 25.17 -3.61
C ALA A 503 -12.50 23.66 -3.91
N LEU A 504 -13.62 23.17 -4.46
CA LEU A 504 -13.77 21.77 -4.89
C LEU A 504 -12.69 21.37 -5.91
N GLY A 505 -12.33 22.29 -6.82
CA GLY A 505 -11.29 22.07 -7.81
C GLY A 505 -9.90 21.80 -7.20
N GLU A 506 -9.61 22.34 -6.02
CA GLU A 506 -8.34 22.09 -5.33
C GLU A 506 -8.26 20.67 -4.73
N LEU A 507 -9.39 20.14 -4.22
CA LEU A 507 -9.47 18.74 -3.80
C LEU A 507 -9.35 17.81 -5.01
N ALA A 508 -10.20 18.04 -5.99
CA ALA A 508 -10.37 17.19 -7.16
C ALA A 508 -9.18 17.24 -8.12
N GLY A 509 -8.47 18.38 -8.15
CA GLY A 509 -7.77 18.79 -9.34
C GLY A 509 -8.78 19.11 -10.43
N ASP A 510 -8.99 20.38 -10.75
CA ASP A 510 -9.79 20.69 -11.93
C ASP A 510 -9.11 20.06 -13.17
N GLY A 511 -9.88 19.82 -14.23
CA GLY A 511 -9.40 19.04 -15.40
C GLY A 511 -8.13 19.56 -16.08
N ARG A 512 -7.63 20.74 -15.67
CA ARG A 512 -6.31 21.29 -16.01
C ARG A 512 -5.21 20.87 -15.02
N HIS A 513 -5.56 20.37 -13.82
CA HIS A 513 -4.64 20.09 -12.71
C HIS A 513 -4.51 18.59 -12.39
N LEU A 514 -4.76 17.70 -13.34
CA LEU A 514 -4.31 16.31 -13.25
C LEU A 514 -2.79 16.20 -13.43
N ASP A 515 -2.14 17.27 -13.93
CA ASP A 515 -0.69 17.36 -14.10
C ASP A 515 -0.05 17.94 -12.84
N ARG A 516 0.23 17.09 -11.84
CA ARG A 516 0.76 17.46 -10.53
C ARG A 516 2.08 16.78 -10.24
N LEU A 517 3.05 17.56 -9.76
CA LEU A 517 4.30 17.02 -9.22
C LEU A 517 4.03 16.19 -7.96
N THR A 518 4.51 14.96 -7.93
CA THR A 518 4.33 14.09 -6.76
C THR A 518 5.41 14.36 -5.70
N LEU A 519 4.98 14.67 -4.48
CA LEU A 519 5.83 14.77 -3.30
C LEU A 519 5.54 13.60 -2.37
N SER A 520 6.57 12.80 -2.04
CA SER A 520 6.40 11.54 -1.32
C SER A 520 7.57 11.25 -0.38
N THR A 521 7.32 10.57 0.72
CA THR A 521 8.44 9.89 1.39
C THR A 521 8.90 8.70 0.55
N LEU A 522 10.15 8.28 0.75
CA LEU A 522 10.70 7.05 0.16
C LEU A 522 9.79 5.83 0.41
N HIS A 523 9.22 5.72 1.62
CA HIS A 523 8.28 4.65 1.97
C HIS A 523 6.98 4.72 1.15
N SER A 524 6.39 5.91 1.05
CA SER A 524 5.12 6.10 0.33
C SER A 524 5.28 6.04 -1.20
N ALA A 525 6.50 6.12 -1.72
CA ALA A 525 6.80 5.95 -3.15
C ALA A 525 6.82 4.48 -3.60
N LYS A 526 6.85 3.52 -2.66
CA LYS A 526 6.82 2.09 -2.99
C LYS A 526 5.55 1.74 -3.75
N GLY A 527 5.68 0.88 -4.77
CA GLY A 527 4.58 0.49 -5.67
C GLY A 527 4.34 1.46 -6.83
N ARG A 528 4.85 2.70 -6.75
CA ARG A 528 4.70 3.71 -7.80
C ARG A 528 5.89 3.71 -8.75
N GLU A 529 5.72 4.38 -9.90
CA GLU A 529 6.78 4.56 -10.88
C GLU A 529 6.62 5.89 -11.63
N PHE A 530 7.75 6.51 -11.96
CA PHE A 530 7.80 7.85 -12.53
C PHE A 530 8.81 7.90 -13.68
N GLY A 531 8.63 8.84 -14.60
CA GLY A 531 9.62 9.12 -15.66
C GLY A 531 10.92 9.62 -15.05
N VAL A 532 10.83 10.61 -14.16
CA VAL A 532 11.96 11.23 -13.46
C VAL A 532 11.72 11.19 -11.95
N VAL A 533 12.76 10.86 -11.20
CA VAL A 533 12.73 10.85 -9.73
C VAL A 533 13.85 11.73 -9.17
N PHE A 534 13.47 12.72 -8.39
CA PHE A 534 14.40 13.48 -7.55
C PHE A 534 14.41 12.89 -6.14
N MET A 535 15.53 12.33 -5.71
CA MET A 535 15.75 11.87 -4.34
C MET A 535 16.37 13.03 -3.55
N PHE A 536 15.54 13.76 -2.81
CA PHE A 536 15.90 15.01 -2.15
C PHE A 536 16.27 14.80 -0.68
N GLY A 537 17.33 15.47 -0.21
CA GLY A 537 17.79 15.38 1.17
C GLY A 537 18.50 14.04 1.46
N MET A 538 19.26 13.54 0.48
CA MET A 538 20.07 12.33 0.62
C MET A 538 21.36 12.62 1.40
N ASP A 539 21.19 13.04 2.66
CA ASP A 539 22.27 13.51 3.54
C ASP A 539 22.68 12.46 4.57
N VAL A 540 23.96 12.48 4.93
CA VAL A 540 24.47 11.74 6.08
C VAL A 540 23.69 12.09 7.36
N GLY A 541 23.30 11.08 8.13
CA GLY A 541 22.48 11.24 9.33
C GLY A 541 20.97 11.37 9.06
N ARG A 542 20.56 11.41 7.78
CA ARG A 542 19.16 11.30 7.35
C ARG A 542 18.87 9.93 6.77
N LEU A 543 19.70 9.47 5.85
CA LEU A 543 19.62 8.16 5.25
C LEU A 543 21.06 7.64 4.96
N PRO A 544 21.59 6.76 5.80
CA PRO A 544 21.06 6.22 7.06
C PRO A 544 21.06 7.25 8.21
N ARG A 545 20.26 6.98 9.25
CA ARG A 545 20.29 7.78 10.49
C ARG A 545 21.60 7.56 11.24
N ASN A 546 22.06 8.59 11.97
CA ASN A 546 23.24 8.48 12.83
C ASN A 546 23.04 7.39 13.88
N GLY A 547 24.07 6.56 14.11
CA GLY A 547 24.03 5.49 15.09
C GLY A 547 23.17 4.28 14.69
N ALA A 548 22.79 4.18 13.42
CA ALA A 548 22.02 3.03 12.91
C ALA A 548 22.81 1.73 13.11
N GLY A 549 22.19 0.73 13.76
CA GLY A 549 22.73 -0.62 13.85
C GLY A 549 22.66 -1.37 12.52
N ARG A 550 23.28 -2.56 12.43
CA ARG A 550 23.35 -3.33 11.17
C ARG A 550 22.00 -3.54 10.49
N GLN A 551 20.96 -3.88 11.25
CA GLN A 551 19.62 -4.11 10.71
C GLN A 551 19.02 -2.82 10.15
N GLN A 552 19.15 -1.71 10.88
CA GLN A 552 18.66 -0.39 10.46
C GLN A 552 19.41 0.12 9.23
N LEU A 553 20.72 -0.15 9.15
CA LEU A 553 21.52 0.19 7.97
C LEU A 553 21.05 -0.59 6.73
N ALA A 554 20.80 -1.89 6.87
CA ALA A 554 20.29 -2.72 5.79
C ALA A 554 18.88 -2.27 5.33
N GLU A 555 18.03 -1.84 6.28
CA GLU A 555 16.70 -1.29 5.95
C GLU A 555 16.81 0.07 5.26
N ALA A 556 17.70 0.96 5.73
CA ALA A 556 17.96 2.24 5.09
C ALA A 556 18.50 2.08 3.66
N ARG A 557 19.35 1.08 3.40
CA ARG A 557 19.85 0.75 2.07
C ARG A 557 18.74 0.27 1.15
N ARG A 558 17.88 -0.64 1.62
CA ARG A 558 16.70 -1.05 0.85
C ARG A 558 15.75 0.12 0.57
N LEU A 559 15.59 1.03 1.53
CA LEU A 559 14.78 2.23 1.35
C LEU A 559 15.35 3.16 0.26
N PHE A 560 16.67 3.36 0.25
CA PHE A 560 17.38 4.08 -0.81
C PHE A 560 17.19 3.39 -2.17
N TYR A 561 17.39 2.07 -2.22
CA TYR A 561 17.18 1.25 -3.40
C TYR A 561 15.73 1.34 -3.94
N VAL A 562 14.74 1.31 -3.04
CA VAL A 562 13.33 1.47 -3.43
C VAL A 562 13.10 2.83 -4.08
N GLY A 563 13.59 3.93 -3.50
CA GLY A 563 13.48 5.26 -4.10
C GLY A 563 14.15 5.34 -5.47
N PHE A 564 15.37 4.81 -5.57
CA PHE A 564 16.18 4.78 -6.78
C PHE A 564 15.48 4.05 -7.94
N THR A 565 14.90 2.89 -7.65
CA THR A 565 14.21 2.04 -8.64
C THR A 565 12.80 2.48 -9.02
N ARG A 566 12.35 3.67 -8.57
CA ARG A 566 11.07 4.24 -9.00
C ARG A 566 11.16 4.92 -10.36
N ALA A 567 12.37 5.26 -10.82
CA ALA A 567 12.61 6.00 -12.05
C ALA A 567 12.61 5.10 -13.29
N LYS A 568 12.09 5.65 -14.39
CA LYS A 568 12.15 5.05 -15.73
C LYS A 568 13.33 5.60 -16.54
N ALA A 569 13.47 6.93 -16.59
CA ALA A 569 14.41 7.63 -17.44
C ALA A 569 15.54 8.34 -16.68
N GLU A 570 15.23 9.03 -15.57
CA GLU A 570 16.24 9.79 -14.83
C GLU A 570 16.08 9.63 -13.31
N VAL A 571 17.23 9.51 -12.63
CA VAL A 571 17.36 9.63 -11.18
C VAL A 571 18.24 10.83 -10.86
N HIS A 572 17.78 11.70 -9.97
CA HIS A 572 18.54 12.84 -9.49
C HIS A 572 18.75 12.68 -7.98
N LEU A 573 20.00 12.50 -7.55
CA LEU A 573 20.39 12.42 -6.14
C LEU A 573 20.76 13.83 -5.66
N VAL A 574 19.93 14.40 -4.78
CA VAL A 574 20.12 15.77 -4.28
C VAL A 574 20.51 15.73 -2.81
N HIS A 575 21.66 16.28 -2.49
CA HIS A 575 22.22 16.30 -1.13
C HIS A 575 22.87 17.65 -0.81
N THR A 576 23.05 17.93 0.47
CA THR A 576 23.77 19.11 0.95
C THR A 576 25.26 18.97 0.63
N THR A 577 25.88 19.99 0.09
CA THR A 577 27.33 20.02 -0.18
C THR A 577 28.13 19.54 1.02
N ARG A 578 29.06 18.60 0.83
CA ARG A 578 29.89 17.95 1.86
C ARG A 578 29.14 17.11 2.90
N ARG A 579 27.89 16.75 2.66
CA ARG A 579 27.07 15.93 3.55
C ARG A 579 26.32 14.82 2.82
N ALA A 580 26.88 14.31 1.74
CA ALA A 580 26.30 13.19 1.00
C ALA A 580 26.05 11.98 1.91
N SER A 581 24.98 11.25 1.63
CA SER A 581 24.78 9.92 2.19
C SER A 581 25.87 8.96 1.67
N PRO A 582 26.39 8.03 2.48
CA PRO A 582 27.33 7.02 2.00
C PRO A 582 26.82 6.25 0.75
N PHE A 583 25.51 6.10 0.63
CA PHE A 583 24.90 5.45 -0.53
C PHE A 583 25.01 6.30 -1.81
N VAL A 584 25.04 7.63 -1.68
CA VAL A 584 25.29 8.55 -2.79
C VAL A 584 26.75 8.50 -3.19
N ASP A 585 27.68 8.51 -2.23
CA ASP A 585 29.13 8.44 -2.50
C ASP A 585 29.49 7.14 -3.25
N GLU A 586 28.87 6.00 -2.88
CA GLU A 586 29.05 4.73 -3.58
C GLU A 586 28.58 4.80 -5.05
N ILE A 587 27.43 5.46 -5.32
CA ILE A 587 26.93 5.67 -6.69
C ILE A 587 27.86 6.62 -7.47
N GLU A 588 28.32 7.70 -6.84
CA GLU A 588 29.24 8.66 -7.48
C GLU A 588 30.55 7.99 -7.91
N HIS A 589 31.11 7.16 -7.04
CA HIS A 589 32.31 6.40 -7.33
C HIS A 589 32.11 5.44 -8.51
N HIS A 590 31.02 4.68 -8.50
CA HIS A 590 30.67 3.77 -9.60
C HIS A 590 30.50 4.51 -10.95
N LEU A 591 29.80 5.65 -10.96
CA LEU A 591 29.61 6.44 -12.19
C LEU A 591 30.93 7.02 -12.70
N ALA A 592 31.89 7.33 -11.82
CA ALA A 592 33.22 7.81 -12.20
C ALA A 592 34.11 6.71 -12.80
N GLU A 593 33.86 5.44 -12.42
CA GLU A 593 34.57 4.28 -12.98
C GLU A 593 34.04 3.87 -14.38
N GLU A 594 32.79 4.24 -14.70
CA GLU A 594 32.19 3.97 -16.03
C GLU A 594 32.58 4.98 -17.11
N LEU A 595 33.17 6.12 -16.73
CA LEU A 595 33.64 7.19 -17.64
C LEU A 595 35.10 6.99 -18.04
#